data_6274ea0d773c35292ec494900dce77a9
#
_entry.id   6274ea0d773c35292ec494900dce77a9
#
_cell.length_a   1.000
_cell.length_b   1.000
_cell.length_c   1.000
_cell.angle_alpha   90.00
_cell.angle_beta   90.00
_cell.angle_gamma   90.00
#
_symmetry.space_group_name_H-M   'P 1'
#
loop_
_entity.id
_entity.type
_entity.pdbx_description
1 polymer ?
#
loop_
_entity_poly.entity_id
_entity_poly.type
_entity_poly.pdbx_seq_one_letter_code
_entity_poly.pdbx_strand_id
1 'polypeptide(L)'
;MGLFIFTLELKAHTMDIRHYLDATYLKTAAQANLSEVENIEVVKKAIQEAIEYQFKLIMIRPDQVLLAKELIQKARSKVTIGTVIDFPKGEGSVEKKMKEAQVAIANGADDLDFVINYKAFIKGAIEEVKQQVIVCTKLGLDHHKIVKWIIEVAALNQHQIVQLTALIKNTVIAHFSEKEYEKVFVKSSTGFYKTPEGVPNGATFETIKLMLENSFPLPVKAAGGVRTHEEALAMIQLGVKRIGTSAAKAIVTSEISNSGY
;
A
#
# COMPACT_ATOMS: atom_id res chain seq x y z
N MET A 1 8.32 34.01 49.42
CA MET A 1 8.94 33.84 48.09
C MET A 1 8.51 32.46 47.62
N GLY A 2 7.36 32.38 46.97
CA GLY A 2 6.74 31.09 46.55
C GLY A 2 7.23 30.68 45.17
N LEU A 3 7.79 29.48 45.09
CA LEU A 3 8.26 28.85 43.88
C LEU A 3 7.03 28.23 43.16
N PHE A 4 6.56 28.86 42.10
CA PHE A 4 5.57 28.25 41.19
C PHE A 4 6.29 27.23 40.33
N ILE A 5 6.08 25.94 40.63
CA ILE A 5 6.48 24.83 39.73
C ILE A 5 5.41 24.70 38.66
N PHE A 6 5.71 25.20 37.45
CA PHE A 6 4.93 24.88 36.23
C PHE A 6 5.23 23.46 35.81
N THR A 7 4.36 22.52 36.19
CA THR A 7 4.32 21.20 35.54
C THR A 7 3.72 21.35 34.17
N LEU A 8 4.56 21.38 33.14
CA LEU A 8 4.13 21.16 31.76
C LEU A 8 3.68 19.67 31.63
N GLU A 9 2.40 19.42 31.72
CA GLU A 9 1.83 18.17 31.22
C GLU A 9 1.97 18.18 29.68
N LEU A 10 3.05 17.58 29.17
CA LEU A 10 3.09 17.13 27.79
C LEU A 10 1.98 16.05 27.64
N LYS A 11 0.82 16.45 27.13
CA LYS A 11 -0.13 15.51 26.57
C LYS A 11 0.61 14.82 25.42
N ALA A 12 1.14 13.63 25.69
CA ALA A 12 1.57 12.72 24.64
C ALA A 12 0.33 12.49 23.76
N HIS A 13 0.31 13.11 22.59
CA HIS A 13 -0.64 12.74 21.54
C HIS A 13 -0.29 11.29 21.19
N THR A 14 -1.03 10.36 21.76
CA THR A 14 -0.91 8.95 21.38
C THR A 14 -1.23 8.88 19.89
N MET A 15 -0.23 8.54 19.10
CA MET A 15 -0.35 8.43 17.65
C MET A 15 -1.44 7.40 17.33
N ASP A 16 -2.49 7.82 16.63
CA ASP A 16 -3.54 6.90 16.19
C ASP A 16 -3.05 6.09 14.98
N ILE A 17 -2.62 4.86 15.25
CA ILE A 17 -2.06 3.95 14.26
C ILE A 17 -3.06 3.63 13.13
N ARG A 18 -4.37 3.73 13.37
CA ARG A 18 -5.43 3.45 12.38
C ARG A 18 -5.29 4.28 11.12
N HIS A 19 -4.77 5.51 11.24
CA HIS A 19 -4.54 6.41 10.11
C HIS A 19 -3.37 6.01 9.19
N TYR A 20 -2.58 5.03 9.59
CA TYR A 20 -1.49 4.45 8.78
C TYR A 20 -1.91 3.14 8.11
N LEU A 21 -3.02 2.51 8.55
CA LEU A 21 -3.39 1.17 8.11
C LEU A 21 -4.26 1.18 6.85
N ASP A 22 -3.75 0.48 5.82
CA ASP A 22 -4.49 0.03 4.65
C ASP A 22 -4.94 -1.41 4.93
N ALA A 23 -6.14 -1.59 5.50
CA ALA A 23 -6.71 -2.91 5.72
C ALA A 23 -6.86 -3.62 4.38
N THR A 24 -6.31 -4.82 4.24
CA THR A 24 -6.10 -5.44 2.93
C THR A 24 -6.73 -6.82 2.84
N TYR A 25 -7.56 -7.03 1.80
CA TYR A 25 -7.99 -8.35 1.37
C TYR A 25 -7.93 -8.46 -0.15
N LEU A 26 -6.99 -9.28 -0.68
CA LEU A 26 -6.70 -9.39 -2.11
C LEU A 26 -6.73 -10.85 -2.63
N LYS A 27 -7.11 -11.83 -1.80
CA LYS A 27 -7.26 -13.22 -2.25
C LYS A 27 -8.44 -13.33 -3.20
N THR A 28 -8.27 -14.09 -4.29
CA THR A 28 -9.39 -14.60 -5.09
C THR A 28 -10.08 -15.75 -4.34
N ALA A 29 -11.28 -16.12 -4.74
CA ALA A 29 -11.99 -17.27 -4.19
C ALA A 29 -11.13 -18.54 -4.24
N ALA A 30 -10.48 -18.80 -5.36
CA ALA A 30 -9.57 -19.94 -5.52
C ALA A 30 -8.37 -19.88 -4.55
N GLN A 31 -7.76 -18.70 -4.34
CA GLN A 31 -6.64 -18.53 -3.41
C GLN A 31 -7.06 -18.65 -1.93
N ALA A 32 -8.32 -18.36 -1.64
CA ALA A 32 -8.88 -18.50 -0.31
C ALA A 32 -9.49 -19.90 -0.06
N ASN A 33 -9.54 -20.74 -1.09
CA ASN A 33 -10.23 -22.04 -1.08
C ASN A 33 -11.72 -21.90 -0.70
N LEU A 34 -12.39 -20.91 -1.29
CA LEU A 34 -13.79 -20.56 -1.10
C LEU A 34 -14.52 -20.54 -2.45
N SER A 35 -15.85 -20.63 -2.41
CA SER A 35 -16.69 -20.25 -3.55
C SER A 35 -16.67 -18.74 -3.77
N GLU A 36 -17.10 -18.27 -4.95
CA GLU A 36 -17.19 -16.81 -5.23
C GLU A 36 -18.16 -16.12 -4.25
N VAL A 37 -19.26 -16.77 -3.89
CA VAL A 37 -20.24 -16.22 -2.92
C VAL A 37 -19.61 -16.06 -1.53
N GLU A 38 -18.94 -17.08 -1.03
CA GLU A 38 -18.25 -17.03 0.27
C GLU A 38 -17.14 -15.98 0.26
N ASN A 39 -16.38 -15.88 -0.83
CA ASN A 39 -15.32 -14.89 -0.94
C ASN A 39 -15.86 -13.46 -0.94
N ILE A 40 -17.00 -13.20 -1.56
CA ILE A 40 -17.70 -11.91 -1.50
C ILE A 40 -18.10 -11.58 -0.05
N GLU A 41 -18.58 -12.54 0.74
CA GLU A 41 -18.91 -12.30 2.15
C GLU A 41 -17.66 -11.96 2.98
N VAL A 42 -16.50 -12.58 2.70
CA VAL A 42 -15.23 -12.20 3.32
C VAL A 42 -14.84 -10.76 2.95
N VAL A 43 -15.01 -10.37 1.68
CA VAL A 43 -14.77 -8.99 1.23
C VAL A 43 -15.68 -8.00 1.96
N LYS A 44 -16.99 -8.29 2.05
CA LYS A 44 -17.95 -7.45 2.80
C LYS A 44 -17.54 -7.30 4.25
N LYS A 45 -17.14 -8.40 4.90
CA LYS A 45 -16.66 -8.37 6.29
C LYS A 45 -15.42 -7.48 6.44
N ALA A 46 -14.44 -7.59 5.53
CA ALA A 46 -13.25 -6.74 5.55
C ALA A 46 -13.59 -5.26 5.39
N ILE A 47 -14.55 -4.92 4.51
CA ILE A 47 -15.04 -3.54 4.35
C ILE A 47 -15.73 -3.06 5.62
N GLN A 48 -16.59 -3.89 6.24
CA GLN A 48 -17.28 -3.55 7.48
C GLN A 48 -16.28 -3.31 8.64
N GLU A 49 -15.27 -4.16 8.78
CA GLU A 49 -14.19 -3.97 9.77
C GLU A 49 -13.42 -2.66 9.50
N ALA A 50 -13.12 -2.34 8.24
CA ALA A 50 -12.46 -1.07 7.91
C ALA A 50 -13.31 0.14 8.32
N ILE A 51 -14.62 0.07 8.14
CA ILE A 51 -15.58 1.11 8.55
C ILE A 51 -15.65 1.21 10.08
N GLU A 52 -15.81 0.09 10.77
CA GLU A 52 -15.94 0.02 12.23
C GLU A 52 -14.72 0.58 12.95
N TYR A 53 -13.53 0.15 12.52
CA TYR A 53 -12.26 0.58 13.13
C TYR A 53 -11.73 1.90 12.55
N GLN A 54 -12.42 2.48 11.55
CA GLN A 54 -12.02 3.74 10.90
C GLN A 54 -10.58 3.71 10.38
N PHE A 55 -10.20 2.61 9.71
CA PHE A 55 -8.91 2.52 9.07
C PHE A 55 -8.75 3.58 7.99
N LYS A 56 -7.50 3.93 7.65
CA LYS A 56 -7.20 4.90 6.61
C LYS A 56 -7.83 4.49 5.28
N LEU A 57 -7.73 3.18 4.94
CA LEU A 57 -8.15 2.68 3.65
C LEU A 57 -8.50 1.19 3.72
N ILE A 58 -9.44 0.76 2.88
CA ILE A 58 -9.63 -0.65 2.52
C ILE A 58 -8.99 -0.92 1.16
N MET A 59 -8.08 -1.90 1.11
CA MET A 59 -7.39 -2.35 -0.12
C MET A 59 -8.00 -3.67 -0.60
N ILE A 60 -8.62 -3.64 -1.78
CA ILE A 60 -9.36 -4.75 -2.35
C ILE A 60 -9.05 -4.95 -3.84
N ARG A 61 -9.54 -6.05 -4.42
CA ARG A 61 -9.45 -6.31 -5.86
C ARG A 61 -10.27 -5.31 -6.69
N PRO A 62 -9.88 -5.03 -7.96
CA PRO A 62 -10.56 -4.05 -8.82
C PRO A 62 -12.06 -4.32 -9.02
N ASP A 63 -12.45 -5.58 -9.12
CA ASP A 63 -13.84 -6.04 -9.30
C ASP A 63 -14.72 -5.80 -8.05
N GLN A 64 -14.12 -5.53 -6.89
CA GLN A 64 -14.83 -5.28 -5.63
C GLN A 64 -14.94 -3.78 -5.27
N VAL A 65 -14.34 -2.88 -6.07
CA VAL A 65 -14.31 -1.43 -5.78
C VAL A 65 -15.71 -0.84 -5.71
N LEU A 66 -16.60 -1.23 -6.63
CA LEU A 66 -17.97 -0.72 -6.66
C LEU A 66 -18.76 -1.15 -5.42
N LEU A 67 -18.62 -2.42 -4.98
CA LEU A 67 -19.22 -2.93 -3.75
C LEU A 67 -18.73 -2.15 -2.52
N ALA A 68 -17.42 -1.89 -2.43
CA ALA A 68 -16.88 -1.11 -1.32
C ALA A 68 -17.42 0.32 -1.30
N LYS A 69 -17.52 0.97 -2.48
CA LYS A 69 -18.09 2.31 -2.61
C LYS A 69 -19.52 2.36 -2.07
N GLU A 70 -20.37 1.42 -2.45
CA GLU A 70 -21.76 1.34 -1.99
C GLU A 70 -21.86 1.19 -0.46
N LEU A 71 -21.07 0.26 0.12
CA LEU A 71 -21.09 -0.02 1.56
C LEU A 71 -20.55 1.18 2.38
N ILE A 72 -19.46 1.80 1.95
CA ILE A 72 -18.84 2.95 2.61
C ILE A 72 -19.76 4.17 2.56
N GLN A 73 -20.40 4.43 1.41
CA GLN A 73 -21.37 5.52 1.26
C GLN A 73 -22.61 5.30 2.13
N LYS A 74 -23.16 4.09 2.15
CA LYS A 74 -24.29 3.73 3.01
C LYS A 74 -23.98 3.93 4.50
N ALA A 75 -22.77 3.62 4.91
CA ALA A 75 -22.28 3.83 6.28
C ALA A 75 -21.88 5.28 6.58
N ARG A 76 -21.86 6.18 5.59
CA ARG A 76 -21.32 7.55 5.69
C ARG A 76 -19.92 7.59 6.27
N SER A 77 -19.11 6.56 5.97
CA SER A 77 -17.74 6.43 6.46
C SER A 77 -16.75 7.28 5.64
N LYS A 78 -15.63 7.65 6.27
CA LYS A 78 -14.51 8.37 5.64
C LYS A 78 -13.40 7.44 5.15
N VAL A 79 -13.56 6.13 5.28
CA VAL A 79 -12.59 5.14 4.78
C VAL A 79 -12.46 5.30 3.28
N THR A 80 -11.22 5.40 2.79
CA THR A 80 -10.94 5.48 1.35
C THR A 80 -10.79 4.08 0.74
N ILE A 81 -10.94 3.98 -0.58
CA ILE A 81 -10.89 2.72 -1.31
C ILE A 81 -9.61 2.67 -2.12
N GLY A 82 -8.78 1.68 -1.85
CA GLY A 82 -7.62 1.38 -2.68
C GLY A 82 -7.82 0.12 -3.48
N THR A 83 -7.18 0.06 -4.64
CA THR A 83 -7.12 -1.16 -5.43
C THR A 83 -5.77 -1.35 -6.07
N VAL A 84 -5.53 -2.57 -6.54
CA VAL A 84 -4.28 -2.97 -7.18
C VAL A 84 -4.44 -3.00 -8.70
N ILE A 85 -3.39 -2.68 -9.44
CA ILE A 85 -3.36 -2.63 -10.90
C ILE A 85 -2.28 -3.58 -11.41
N ASP A 86 -2.63 -4.42 -12.38
CA ASP A 86 -1.78 -5.45 -12.99
C ASP A 86 -1.17 -6.41 -11.96
N PHE A 87 -1.99 -6.78 -11.01
CA PHE A 87 -1.61 -7.53 -9.82
C PHE A 87 -1.78 -9.06 -10.00
N PRO A 88 -0.87 -9.91 -9.47
CA PRO A 88 0.33 -9.54 -8.71
C PRO A 88 1.63 -9.45 -9.52
N LYS A 89 1.61 -9.67 -10.81
CA LYS A 89 2.83 -9.89 -11.61
C LYS A 89 3.49 -8.63 -12.18
N GLY A 90 2.73 -7.60 -12.50
CA GLY A 90 3.23 -6.34 -13.05
C GLY A 90 3.75 -6.42 -14.49
N GLU A 91 3.52 -7.53 -15.20
CA GLU A 91 4.07 -7.83 -16.53
C GLU A 91 3.22 -7.29 -17.69
N GLY A 92 2.07 -6.68 -17.39
CA GLY A 92 1.18 -6.12 -18.41
C GLY A 92 1.76 -4.86 -19.05
N SER A 93 1.32 -4.58 -20.29
CA SER A 93 1.71 -3.35 -20.99
C SER A 93 1.18 -2.10 -20.28
N VAL A 94 1.74 -0.94 -20.65
CA VAL A 94 1.28 0.37 -20.15
C VAL A 94 -0.21 0.56 -20.44
N GLU A 95 -0.66 0.22 -21.67
CA GLU A 95 -2.06 0.35 -22.10
C GLU A 95 -2.99 -0.51 -21.25
N LYS A 96 -2.57 -1.74 -20.90
CA LYS A 96 -3.33 -2.62 -20.02
C LYS A 96 -3.48 -2.03 -18.63
N LYS A 97 -2.36 -1.55 -18.03
CA LYS A 97 -2.37 -0.88 -16.71
C LYS A 97 -3.27 0.36 -16.73
N MET A 98 -3.17 1.17 -17.79
CA MET A 98 -4.00 2.37 -17.97
C MET A 98 -5.48 2.05 -18.02
N LYS A 99 -5.87 1.05 -18.82
CA LYS A 99 -7.27 0.63 -18.96
C LYS A 99 -7.82 0.11 -17.63
N GLU A 100 -7.07 -0.72 -16.93
CA GLU A 100 -7.46 -1.26 -15.62
C GLU A 100 -7.62 -0.13 -14.59
N ALA A 101 -6.69 0.81 -14.55
CA ALA A 101 -6.74 1.97 -13.66
C ALA A 101 -7.93 2.90 -13.98
N GLN A 102 -8.22 3.16 -15.24
CA GLN A 102 -9.38 3.96 -15.66
C GLN A 102 -10.70 3.35 -15.18
N VAL A 103 -10.85 2.04 -15.31
CA VAL A 103 -12.03 1.32 -14.79
C VAL A 103 -12.10 1.42 -13.26
N ALA A 104 -10.99 1.23 -12.56
CA ALA A 104 -10.94 1.36 -11.11
C ALA A 104 -11.32 2.78 -10.63
N ILE A 105 -10.82 3.81 -11.31
CA ILE A 105 -11.18 5.22 -11.04
C ILE A 105 -12.68 5.46 -11.25
N ALA A 106 -13.23 5.00 -12.36
CA ALA A 106 -14.65 5.14 -12.68
C ALA A 106 -15.54 4.46 -11.62
N ASN A 107 -15.11 3.30 -11.11
CA ASN A 107 -15.78 2.57 -10.04
C ASN A 107 -15.64 3.23 -8.66
N GLY A 108 -14.73 4.18 -8.49
CA GLY A 108 -14.59 4.98 -7.28
C GLY A 108 -13.37 4.68 -6.41
N ALA A 109 -12.32 4.09 -6.97
CA ALA A 109 -11.05 3.95 -6.27
C ALA A 109 -10.43 5.33 -5.98
N ASP A 110 -9.87 5.48 -4.77
CA ASP A 110 -9.15 6.67 -4.32
C ASP A 110 -7.64 6.50 -4.44
N ASP A 111 -7.15 5.27 -4.22
CA ASP A 111 -5.74 4.91 -4.28
C ASP A 111 -5.53 3.79 -5.32
N LEU A 112 -4.46 3.91 -6.12
CA LEU A 112 -4.09 2.98 -7.18
C LEU A 112 -2.69 2.41 -6.89
N ASP A 113 -2.62 1.13 -6.50
CA ASP A 113 -1.36 0.45 -6.21
C ASP A 113 -0.93 -0.35 -7.46
N PHE A 114 -0.09 0.25 -8.33
CA PHE A 114 0.43 -0.38 -9.54
C PHE A 114 1.58 -1.35 -9.22
N VAL A 115 1.55 -2.55 -9.78
CA VAL A 115 2.75 -3.41 -9.76
C VAL A 115 3.66 -2.99 -10.91
N ILE A 116 4.90 -2.59 -10.58
CA ILE A 116 5.90 -2.25 -11.58
C ILE A 116 6.38 -3.51 -12.29
N ASN A 117 6.82 -3.41 -13.55
CA ASN A 117 7.46 -4.53 -14.21
C ASN A 117 8.88 -4.72 -13.69
N TYR A 118 9.01 -5.26 -12.48
CA TYR A 118 10.32 -5.52 -11.86
C TYR A 118 11.16 -6.54 -12.66
N LYS A 119 10.52 -7.42 -13.43
CA LYS A 119 11.23 -8.36 -14.30
C LYS A 119 11.88 -7.65 -15.48
N ALA A 120 11.20 -6.68 -16.09
CA ALA A 120 11.78 -5.82 -17.12
C ALA A 120 12.94 -5.01 -16.55
N PHE A 121 12.79 -4.46 -15.34
CA PHE A 121 13.87 -3.78 -14.62
C PHE A 121 15.10 -4.68 -14.42
N ILE A 122 14.93 -5.91 -13.92
CA ILE A 122 16.03 -6.87 -13.73
C ILE A 122 16.75 -7.19 -15.05
N LYS A 123 16.00 -7.21 -16.17
CA LYS A 123 16.55 -7.41 -17.52
C LYS A 123 17.21 -6.17 -18.13
N GLY A 124 17.21 -5.04 -17.44
CA GLY A 124 17.79 -3.78 -17.91
C GLY A 124 16.90 -2.95 -18.84
N ALA A 125 15.61 -3.27 -18.97
CA ALA A 125 14.65 -2.50 -19.78
C ALA A 125 14.21 -1.22 -19.03
N ILE A 126 15.16 -0.35 -18.70
CA ILE A 126 14.96 0.81 -17.81
C ILE A 126 13.98 1.81 -18.38
N GLU A 127 14.05 2.10 -19.69
CA GLU A 127 13.17 3.09 -20.32
C GLU A 127 11.70 2.61 -20.35
N GLU A 128 11.47 1.31 -20.53
CA GLU A 128 10.11 0.72 -20.40
C GLU A 128 9.55 0.95 -19.01
N VAL A 129 10.36 0.70 -17.97
CA VAL A 129 9.94 0.89 -16.57
C VAL A 129 9.68 2.35 -16.26
N LYS A 130 10.53 3.28 -16.71
CA LYS A 130 10.29 4.73 -16.58
C LYS A 130 8.99 5.15 -17.25
N GLN A 131 8.72 4.66 -18.45
CA GLN A 131 7.51 5.00 -19.19
C GLN A 131 6.24 4.54 -18.45
N GLN A 132 6.27 3.35 -17.83
CA GLN A 132 5.18 2.91 -16.95
C GLN A 132 4.95 3.90 -15.80
N VAL A 133 6.04 4.31 -15.12
CA VAL A 133 5.95 5.27 -14.01
C VAL A 133 5.38 6.60 -14.47
N ILE A 134 5.86 7.16 -15.58
CA ILE A 134 5.40 8.46 -16.08
C ILE A 134 3.90 8.41 -16.42
N VAL A 135 3.52 7.47 -17.28
CA VAL A 135 2.16 7.43 -17.87
C VAL A 135 1.10 7.08 -16.82
N CYS A 136 1.37 6.06 -15.99
CA CYS A 136 0.38 5.65 -15.00
C CYS A 136 0.30 6.62 -13.80
N THR A 137 1.42 7.23 -13.40
CA THR A 137 1.41 8.28 -12.37
C THR A 137 0.61 9.49 -12.86
N LYS A 138 0.86 9.92 -14.10
CA LYS A 138 0.11 11.04 -14.70
C LYS A 138 -1.39 10.76 -14.68
N LEU A 139 -1.83 9.57 -15.12
CA LEU A 139 -3.24 9.20 -15.06
C LEU A 139 -3.83 9.34 -13.67
N GLY A 140 -3.16 8.77 -12.65
CA GLY A 140 -3.64 8.85 -11.28
C GLY A 140 -3.75 10.28 -10.76
N LEU A 141 -2.72 11.09 -10.96
CA LEU A 141 -2.67 12.47 -10.51
C LEU A 141 -3.67 13.38 -11.24
N ASP A 142 -3.86 13.22 -12.54
CA ASP A 142 -4.88 13.96 -13.33
C ASP A 142 -6.30 13.70 -12.79
N HIS A 143 -6.54 12.53 -12.22
CA HIS A 143 -7.79 12.15 -11.56
C HIS A 143 -7.79 12.36 -10.03
N HIS A 144 -6.81 13.11 -9.50
CA HIS A 144 -6.66 13.39 -8.05
C HIS A 144 -6.55 12.15 -7.16
N LYS A 145 -5.95 11.06 -7.68
CA LYS A 145 -5.75 9.80 -6.96
C LYS A 145 -4.36 9.73 -6.32
N ILE A 146 -4.25 8.92 -5.26
CA ILE A 146 -2.96 8.51 -4.72
C ILE A 146 -2.44 7.37 -5.58
N VAL A 147 -1.19 7.45 -5.98
CA VAL A 147 -0.50 6.43 -6.78
C VAL A 147 0.56 5.75 -5.94
N LYS A 148 0.62 4.42 -5.97
CA LYS A 148 1.68 3.68 -5.28
C LYS A 148 2.32 2.66 -6.20
N TRP A 149 3.64 2.64 -6.24
CA TRP A 149 4.43 1.73 -7.06
C TRP A 149 4.95 0.57 -6.23
N ILE A 150 4.42 -0.63 -6.48
CA ILE A 150 4.85 -1.86 -5.82
C ILE A 150 6.10 -2.36 -6.53
N ILE A 151 7.24 -2.37 -5.83
CA ILE A 151 8.53 -2.78 -6.40
C ILE A 151 8.82 -4.28 -6.23
N GLU A 152 8.06 -5.00 -5.40
CA GLU A 152 8.19 -6.42 -5.07
C GLU A 152 9.58 -6.77 -4.52
N VAL A 153 9.88 -6.28 -3.34
CA VAL A 153 11.21 -6.44 -2.69
C VAL A 153 11.65 -7.91 -2.56
N ALA A 154 10.70 -8.84 -2.45
CA ALA A 154 11.00 -10.26 -2.34
C ALA A 154 11.60 -10.87 -3.62
N ALA A 155 11.44 -10.19 -4.77
CA ALA A 155 12.01 -10.58 -6.07
C ALA A 155 13.37 -9.92 -6.34
N LEU A 156 13.84 -9.03 -5.45
CA LEU A 156 14.97 -8.14 -5.66
C LEU A 156 16.05 -8.35 -4.60
N ASN A 157 17.31 -8.19 -4.99
CA ASN A 157 18.38 -8.04 -4.01
C ASN A 157 18.47 -6.58 -3.51
N GLN A 158 19.24 -6.32 -2.45
CA GLN A 158 19.35 -5.00 -1.84
C GLN A 158 19.75 -3.90 -2.82
N HIS A 159 20.71 -4.17 -3.69
CA HIS A 159 21.16 -3.22 -4.72
C HIS A 159 20.03 -2.88 -5.70
N GLN A 160 19.27 -3.88 -6.13
CA GLN A 160 18.11 -3.70 -7.00
C GLN A 160 16.97 -2.93 -6.31
N ILE A 161 16.75 -3.15 -5.01
CA ILE A 161 15.78 -2.37 -4.22
C ILE A 161 16.16 -0.89 -4.24
N VAL A 162 17.43 -0.56 -3.95
CA VAL A 162 17.96 0.80 -3.97
C VAL A 162 17.78 1.42 -5.36
N GLN A 163 18.23 0.71 -6.41
CA GLN A 163 18.18 1.22 -7.79
C GLN A 163 16.74 1.45 -8.27
N LEU A 164 15.82 0.51 -8.03
CA LEU A 164 14.44 0.64 -8.51
C LEU A 164 13.69 1.73 -7.72
N THR A 165 13.91 1.83 -6.41
CA THR A 165 13.36 2.92 -5.59
C THR A 165 13.85 4.27 -6.08
N ALA A 166 15.16 4.43 -6.32
CA ALA A 166 15.75 5.66 -6.85
C ALA A 166 15.25 5.96 -8.28
N LEU A 167 15.08 4.94 -9.13
CA LEU A 167 14.54 5.09 -10.47
C LEU A 167 13.13 5.70 -10.44
N ILE A 168 12.23 5.16 -9.63
CA ILE A 168 10.87 5.69 -9.46
C ILE A 168 10.91 7.14 -8.96
N LYS A 169 11.66 7.40 -7.89
CA LYS A 169 11.82 8.74 -7.33
C LYS A 169 12.33 9.74 -8.37
N ASN A 170 13.44 9.43 -9.04
CA ASN A 170 14.05 10.34 -10.01
C ASN A 170 13.12 10.58 -11.21
N THR A 171 12.37 9.55 -11.65
CA THR A 171 11.38 9.68 -12.72
C THR A 171 10.24 10.61 -12.29
N VAL A 172 9.72 10.46 -11.05
CA VAL A 172 8.66 11.33 -10.53
C VAL A 172 9.15 12.78 -10.40
N ILE A 173 10.32 13.01 -9.83
CA ILE A 173 10.90 14.35 -9.66
C ILE A 173 11.12 15.05 -11.03
N ALA A 174 11.53 14.31 -12.04
CA ALA A 174 11.78 14.88 -13.37
C ALA A 174 10.51 15.25 -14.15
N HIS A 175 9.35 14.68 -13.83
CA HIS A 175 8.14 14.81 -14.66
C HIS A 175 6.93 15.42 -13.95
N PHE A 176 6.97 15.56 -12.61
CA PHE A 176 5.84 16.04 -11.82
C PHE A 176 6.27 17.17 -10.88
N SER A 177 5.31 17.95 -10.41
CA SER A 177 5.57 19.08 -9.52
C SER A 177 5.76 18.63 -8.07
N GLU A 178 6.54 19.36 -7.29
CA GLU A 178 6.84 19.06 -5.89
C GLU A 178 5.58 18.86 -5.02
N LYS A 179 4.52 19.62 -5.26
CA LYS A 179 3.21 19.48 -4.57
C LYS A 179 2.50 18.16 -4.80
N GLU A 180 2.97 17.36 -5.76
CA GLU A 180 2.40 16.05 -6.11
C GLU A 180 3.19 14.89 -5.49
N TYR A 181 4.42 15.12 -5.01
CA TYR A 181 5.29 14.06 -4.51
C TYR A 181 4.67 13.28 -3.35
N GLU A 182 3.95 13.95 -2.45
CA GLU A 182 3.28 13.29 -1.32
C GLU A 182 2.15 12.33 -1.73
N LYS A 183 1.68 12.42 -2.99
CA LYS A 183 0.65 11.56 -3.57
C LYS A 183 1.21 10.35 -4.30
N VAL A 184 2.54 10.26 -4.45
CA VAL A 184 3.20 9.16 -5.16
C VAL A 184 4.08 8.37 -4.20
N PHE A 185 3.70 7.14 -3.92
CA PHE A 185 4.38 6.27 -2.96
C PHE A 185 5.25 5.23 -3.65
N VAL A 186 6.32 4.81 -2.98
CA VAL A 186 6.98 3.54 -3.26
C VAL A 186 6.49 2.51 -2.23
N LYS A 187 5.96 1.38 -2.72
CA LYS A 187 5.42 0.29 -1.89
C LYS A 187 6.29 -0.94 -1.99
N SER A 188 6.57 -1.60 -0.87
CA SER A 188 7.51 -2.72 -0.80
C SER A 188 7.05 -3.94 -1.60
N SER A 189 5.85 -4.46 -1.37
CA SER A 189 5.46 -5.78 -1.88
C SER A 189 3.99 -5.91 -2.22
N THR A 190 3.70 -6.95 -3.05
CA THR A 190 2.34 -7.44 -3.26
C THR A 190 1.83 -8.27 -2.08
N GLY A 191 2.72 -8.96 -1.35
CA GLY A 191 2.41 -9.99 -0.37
C GLY A 191 2.10 -11.37 -1.01
N PHE A 192 2.20 -11.49 -2.35
CA PHE A 192 1.87 -12.71 -3.10
C PHE A 192 3.08 -13.37 -3.76
N TYR A 193 4.26 -12.78 -3.64
CA TYR A 193 5.48 -13.41 -4.12
C TYR A 193 5.83 -14.64 -3.27
N LYS A 194 6.14 -15.74 -3.94
CA LYS A 194 6.51 -17.00 -3.27
C LYS A 194 7.99 -16.99 -2.93
N THR A 195 8.31 -16.93 -1.66
CA THR A 195 9.67 -17.10 -1.14
C THR A 195 9.84 -18.50 -0.54
N PRO A 196 11.08 -18.99 -0.39
CA PRO A 196 11.36 -20.16 0.41
C PRO A 196 10.83 -20.02 1.85
N GLU A 197 10.60 -21.15 2.53
CA GLU A 197 10.14 -21.15 3.91
C GLU A 197 11.10 -20.37 4.82
N GLY A 198 10.56 -19.55 5.71
CA GLY A 198 11.33 -18.70 6.62
C GLY A 198 11.89 -17.42 5.98
N VAL A 199 11.78 -17.23 4.66
CA VAL A 199 12.25 -16.02 3.99
C VAL A 199 11.08 -15.02 3.88
N PRO A 200 11.23 -13.78 4.39
CA PRO A 200 10.18 -12.75 4.28
C PRO A 200 9.80 -12.48 2.82
N ASN A 201 8.51 -12.31 2.56
CA ASN A 201 7.99 -11.98 1.23
C ASN A 201 7.58 -10.49 1.11
N GLY A 202 8.06 -9.64 1.99
CA GLY A 202 7.66 -8.24 2.00
C GLY A 202 8.50 -7.35 2.89
N ALA A 203 7.82 -6.45 3.60
CA ALA A 203 8.44 -5.44 4.43
C ALA A 203 9.22 -6.06 5.59
N THR A 204 10.52 -5.79 5.62
CA THR A 204 11.40 -5.99 6.78
C THR A 204 11.96 -4.63 7.20
N PHE A 205 12.48 -4.53 8.41
CA PHE A 205 13.13 -3.31 8.88
C PHE A 205 14.23 -2.85 7.91
N GLU A 206 15.04 -3.78 7.44
CA GLU A 206 16.16 -3.52 6.52
C GLU A 206 15.68 -3.06 5.14
N THR A 207 14.72 -3.78 4.52
CA THR A 207 14.21 -3.39 3.19
C THR A 207 13.50 -2.04 3.22
N ILE A 208 12.73 -1.74 4.27
CA ILE A 208 12.04 -0.45 4.41
C ILE A 208 13.02 0.68 4.65
N LYS A 209 14.09 0.47 5.43
CA LYS A 209 15.15 1.45 5.61
C LYS A 209 15.81 1.80 4.28
N LEU A 210 16.20 0.80 3.48
CA LEU A 210 16.75 1.02 2.13
C LEU A 210 15.80 1.83 1.24
N MET A 211 14.50 1.53 1.28
CA MET A 211 13.51 2.27 0.51
C MET A 211 13.40 3.72 0.97
N LEU A 212 13.31 3.98 2.27
CA LEU A 212 13.19 5.34 2.84
C LEU A 212 14.41 6.22 2.49
N GLU A 213 15.62 5.66 2.59
CA GLU A 213 16.86 6.36 2.25
C GLU A 213 16.94 6.74 0.77
N ASN A 214 16.26 6.01 -0.11
CA ASN A 214 16.35 6.20 -1.57
C ASN A 214 15.07 6.76 -2.22
N SER A 215 13.95 6.85 -1.50
CA SER A 215 12.68 7.36 -2.02
C SER A 215 12.43 8.85 -1.79
N PHE A 216 13.06 9.46 -0.77
CA PHE A 216 12.79 10.87 -0.45
C PHE A 216 12.90 11.80 -1.66
N PRO A 217 11.92 12.67 -1.92
CA PRO A 217 10.80 13.06 -1.06
C PRO A 217 9.53 12.21 -1.16
N LEU A 218 9.52 11.14 -1.96
CA LEU A 218 8.35 10.28 -2.08
C LEU A 218 8.15 9.46 -0.79
N PRO A 219 6.88 9.37 -0.29
CA PRO A 219 6.57 8.55 0.87
C PRO A 219 6.67 7.05 0.57
N VAL A 220 6.88 6.25 1.62
CA VAL A 220 6.96 4.78 1.55
C VAL A 220 5.72 4.16 2.19
N LYS A 221 5.23 3.07 1.56
CA LYS A 221 4.25 2.15 2.12
C LYS A 221 4.91 0.80 2.39
N ALA A 222 4.90 0.36 3.65
CA ALA A 222 5.27 -0.99 4.04
C ALA A 222 4.11 -1.96 3.77
N ALA A 223 4.36 -3.06 3.07
CA ALA A 223 3.37 -4.10 2.79
C ALA A 223 4.03 -5.48 2.69
N GLY A 224 3.30 -6.50 3.12
CA GLY A 224 3.80 -7.87 3.25
C GLY A 224 4.56 -8.10 4.56
N GLY A 225 3.98 -8.87 5.48
CA GLY A 225 4.66 -9.30 6.71
C GLY A 225 4.38 -8.50 7.98
N VAL A 226 3.83 -7.30 7.93
CA VAL A 226 3.48 -6.51 9.12
C VAL A 226 2.17 -7.04 9.72
N ARG A 227 2.23 -7.63 10.93
CA ARG A 227 1.11 -8.36 11.55
C ARG A 227 0.81 -7.98 12.98
N THR A 228 1.78 -7.43 13.72
CA THR A 228 1.61 -7.05 15.12
C THR A 228 1.61 -5.54 15.30
N HIS A 229 1.13 -5.11 16.47
CA HIS A 229 1.13 -3.69 16.85
C HIS A 229 2.57 -3.14 16.92
N GLU A 230 3.49 -3.91 17.48
CA GLU A 230 4.90 -3.55 17.65
C GLU A 230 5.59 -3.42 16.29
N GLU A 231 5.36 -4.36 15.37
CA GLU A 231 5.89 -4.26 14.00
C GLU A 231 5.37 -3.02 13.29
N ALA A 232 4.07 -2.72 13.41
CA ALA A 232 3.49 -1.55 12.80
C ALA A 232 4.05 -0.24 13.39
N LEU A 233 4.20 -0.16 14.72
CA LEU A 233 4.85 0.99 15.37
C LEU A 233 6.30 1.15 14.91
N ALA A 234 7.07 0.07 14.82
CA ALA A 234 8.45 0.11 14.35
C ALA A 234 8.54 0.65 12.91
N MET A 235 7.63 0.24 12.01
CA MET A 235 7.56 0.79 10.64
C MET A 235 7.23 2.29 10.63
N ILE A 236 6.29 2.73 11.46
CA ILE A 236 5.93 4.16 11.56
C ILE A 236 7.11 4.97 12.12
N GLN A 237 7.80 4.46 13.13
CA GLN A 237 8.99 5.12 13.71
C GLN A 237 10.14 5.25 12.71
N LEU A 238 10.28 4.31 11.77
CA LEU A 238 11.20 4.45 10.64
C LEU A 238 10.85 5.59 9.69
N GLY A 239 9.59 6.04 9.65
CA GLY A 239 9.12 7.11 8.78
C GLY A 239 8.13 6.67 7.70
N VAL A 240 7.66 5.42 7.72
CA VAL A 240 6.63 4.90 6.81
C VAL A 240 5.34 5.70 6.98
N LYS A 241 4.69 6.02 5.87
CA LYS A 241 3.43 6.79 5.86
C LYS A 241 2.18 5.94 5.71
N ARG A 242 2.31 4.70 5.26
CA ARG A 242 1.20 3.74 5.10
C ARG A 242 1.68 2.31 5.36
N ILE A 243 0.80 1.48 5.88
CA ILE A 243 1.05 0.06 6.15
C ILE A 243 -0.07 -0.77 5.53
N GLY A 244 0.26 -1.62 4.55
CA GLY A 244 -0.68 -2.57 3.97
C GLY A 244 -0.62 -3.91 4.70
N THR A 245 -1.74 -4.30 5.31
CA THR A 245 -1.79 -5.52 6.11
C THR A 245 -3.18 -6.16 6.10
N SER A 246 -3.23 -7.50 6.11
CA SER A 246 -4.45 -8.27 6.36
C SER A 246 -4.77 -8.39 7.86
N ALA A 247 -3.86 -7.97 8.73
CA ALA A 247 -3.98 -8.05 10.18
C ALA A 247 -4.40 -6.70 10.83
N ALA A 248 -4.99 -5.76 10.07
CA ALA A 248 -5.29 -4.41 10.54
C ALA A 248 -6.09 -4.40 11.85
N LYS A 249 -7.12 -5.25 11.96
CA LYS A 249 -7.91 -5.42 13.19
C LYS A 249 -7.05 -5.91 14.36
N ALA A 250 -6.27 -6.96 14.16
CA ALA A 250 -5.40 -7.51 15.21
C ALA A 250 -4.37 -6.48 15.70
N ILE A 251 -3.82 -5.67 14.79
CA ILE A 251 -2.86 -4.60 15.13
C ILE A 251 -3.48 -3.57 16.09
N VAL A 252 -4.73 -3.18 15.88
CA VAL A 252 -5.38 -2.15 16.74
C VAL A 252 -6.02 -2.73 18.00
N THR A 253 -6.42 -4.00 17.98
CA THR A 253 -7.02 -4.67 19.15
C THR A 253 -6.00 -5.42 19.99
N SER A 254 -4.73 -5.45 19.57
CA SER A 254 -3.63 -6.24 20.17
C SER A 254 -3.90 -7.75 20.19
N GLU A 255 -4.79 -8.22 19.30
CA GLU A 255 -5.07 -9.64 19.13
C GLU A 255 -3.99 -10.33 18.30
N ILE A 256 -3.65 -11.58 18.66
CA ILE A 256 -2.72 -12.38 17.86
C ILE A 256 -3.43 -12.79 16.56
N SER A 257 -2.91 -12.34 15.42
CA SER A 257 -3.46 -12.71 14.13
C SER A 257 -2.82 -14.01 13.63
N ASN A 258 -3.66 -15.03 13.40
CA ASN A 258 -3.29 -16.24 12.67
C ASN A 258 -3.52 -16.10 11.15
N SER A 259 -3.96 -14.94 10.68
CA SER A 259 -4.19 -14.70 9.26
C SER A 259 -2.87 -14.35 8.57
N GLY A 260 -2.34 -15.26 7.79
CA GLY A 260 -1.26 -15.02 6.84
C GLY A 260 -1.79 -15.06 5.41
N TYR A 261 -1.08 -14.40 4.53
CA TYR A 261 -1.23 -14.67 3.10
C TYR A 261 -0.65 -16.03 2.75
#